data_6f81cad14f87beef83cddbf718332d11
#
_entry.id   6f81cad14f87beef83cddbf718332d11
#
_cell.length_a   1.000
_cell.length_b   1.000
_cell.length_c   1.000
_cell.angle_alpha   90.00
_cell.angle_beta   90.00
_cell.angle_gamma   90.00
#
_symmetry.space_group_name_H-M   'P 1'
#
loop_
_entity.id
_entity.type
_entity.pdbx_description
1 polymer ?
#
loop_
_entity_poly.entity_id
_entity_poly.type
_entity_poly.pdbx_seq_one_letter_code
_entity_poly.pdbx_strand_id
1 'polypeptide(L)'
;MINITNAKSIVGEKQSLTIKSHQNIEINAEGLTIFPGLIDPHVHFRTPGMEHKENWLTAAKAAIYGGYTTVFDMPNTLPPTTTAALLAEKKSLIDAQLKEIGIPLRYELFFGADKSHLSEIYKVRDAVIGIKVFMGCSTGNLVIDDDESLHAVFAIAATQDMLVAVHAEDEQRIHARKHQFKDVKEYPVHSKIRDKEVATIAVEKAISLSRIYKTRLYVLHTSTADEVRLIKQAKKENLPVFAETTPHHLFLNESAYATIKGKAVVNPPLRESSDNIALFEAIKDGVIDTIGSDHAPHTEAEKARVYGECPSGMPGIETTLPLLLDAHHQGKISLEAIVNITSTNAQKIFRLPKTEDTVLVDLNKTAEVDPAKLKTKCGWSSFAGKKLRGWPVYTIVNGHCFELI
;
A
#
# COMPACT_ATOMS: atom_id res chain seq x y z
N MET A 1 5.32 -29.42 11.33
CA MET A 1 5.75 -29.17 9.93
C MET A 1 4.54 -29.00 9.05
N ILE A 2 4.59 -28.11 8.07
CA ILE A 2 3.56 -27.99 7.01
C ILE A 2 4.22 -28.53 5.73
N ASN A 3 3.69 -29.63 5.20
CA ASN A 3 4.17 -30.27 3.98
C ASN A 3 3.20 -29.99 2.84
N ILE A 4 3.70 -29.31 1.80
CA ILE A 4 2.96 -28.95 0.60
C ILE A 4 3.48 -29.82 -0.53
N THR A 5 2.59 -30.59 -1.16
CA THR A 5 2.94 -31.50 -2.26
C THR A 5 2.18 -31.14 -3.53
N ASN A 6 2.71 -31.53 -4.69
CA ASN A 6 2.06 -31.37 -5.99
C ASN A 6 1.73 -29.92 -6.44
N ALA A 7 2.26 -28.91 -5.78
CA ALA A 7 2.07 -27.52 -6.21
C ALA A 7 2.84 -27.22 -7.50
N LYS A 8 2.54 -26.08 -8.11
CA LYS A 8 3.29 -25.54 -9.25
C LYS A 8 4.07 -24.29 -8.81
N SER A 9 5.26 -24.10 -9.35
CA SER A 9 5.93 -22.80 -9.33
C SER A 9 5.23 -21.81 -10.26
N ILE A 10 5.59 -20.52 -10.17
CA ILE A 10 5.05 -19.50 -11.10
C ILE A 10 5.43 -19.72 -12.56
N VAL A 11 6.45 -20.56 -12.84
CA VAL A 11 6.83 -20.98 -14.20
C VAL A 11 6.22 -22.33 -14.60
N GLY A 12 5.35 -22.91 -13.75
CA GLY A 12 4.58 -24.12 -14.04
C GLY A 12 5.26 -25.44 -13.67
N GLU A 13 6.45 -25.41 -13.10
CA GLU A 13 7.17 -26.61 -12.66
C GLU A 13 6.56 -27.20 -11.40
N LYS A 14 6.45 -28.53 -11.34
CA LYS A 14 5.98 -29.25 -10.15
C LYS A 14 6.99 -29.10 -9.01
N GLN A 15 6.53 -28.75 -7.82
CA GLN A 15 7.39 -28.65 -6.65
C GLN A 15 6.67 -29.06 -5.35
N SER A 16 7.45 -29.41 -4.35
CA SER A 16 7.00 -29.65 -2.99
C SER A 16 7.81 -28.78 -2.04
N LEU A 17 7.20 -28.37 -0.95
CA LEU A 17 7.81 -27.48 0.04
C LEU A 17 7.47 -27.97 1.45
N THR A 18 8.44 -27.92 2.35
CA THR A 18 8.24 -28.19 3.78
C THR A 18 8.59 -26.93 4.57
N ILE A 19 7.64 -26.45 5.35
CA ILE A 19 7.75 -25.22 6.16
C ILE A 19 7.82 -25.62 7.65
N LYS A 20 8.72 -24.99 8.40
CA LYS A 20 8.79 -25.18 9.85
C LYS A 20 7.51 -24.69 10.52
N SER A 21 6.90 -25.53 11.34
CA SER A 21 5.63 -25.23 12.02
C SER A 21 5.49 -26.05 13.28
N HIS A 22 4.73 -25.53 14.25
CA HIS A 22 4.21 -26.28 15.39
C HIS A 22 3.00 -27.15 15.02
N GLN A 23 2.35 -26.86 13.90
CA GLN A 23 1.26 -27.64 13.33
C GLN A 23 1.84 -28.79 12.49
N ASN A 24 1.12 -29.90 12.39
CA ASN A 24 1.45 -30.99 11.48
C ASN A 24 0.35 -31.06 10.42
N ILE A 25 0.60 -30.46 9.25
CA ILE A 25 -0.40 -30.26 8.20
C ILE A 25 0.18 -30.79 6.87
N GLU A 26 -0.60 -31.60 6.19
CA GLU A 26 -0.35 -32.08 4.85
C GLU A 26 -1.30 -31.38 3.86
N ILE A 27 -0.76 -30.70 2.85
CA ILE A 27 -1.53 -30.01 1.82
C ILE A 27 -1.21 -30.64 0.46
N ASN A 28 -2.18 -31.33 -0.13
CA ASN A 28 -2.08 -31.65 -1.55
C ASN A 28 -2.49 -30.43 -2.36
N ALA A 29 -1.52 -29.70 -2.89
CA ALA A 29 -1.69 -28.46 -3.63
C ALA A 29 -1.78 -28.68 -5.17
N GLU A 30 -2.32 -29.84 -5.59
CA GLU A 30 -2.54 -30.09 -7.00
C GLU A 30 -3.48 -29.03 -7.61
N GLY A 31 -3.05 -28.41 -8.70
CA GLY A 31 -3.77 -27.29 -9.34
C GLY A 31 -3.44 -25.91 -8.75
N LEU A 32 -2.76 -25.83 -7.60
CA LEU A 32 -2.37 -24.57 -6.99
C LEU A 32 -0.96 -24.14 -7.39
N THR A 33 -0.74 -22.83 -7.39
CA THR A 33 0.56 -22.20 -7.67
C THR A 33 1.12 -21.60 -6.38
N ILE A 34 2.41 -21.84 -6.12
CA ILE A 34 3.13 -21.27 -4.97
C ILE A 34 3.60 -19.86 -5.29
N PHE A 35 3.24 -18.93 -4.42
CA PHE A 35 3.79 -17.58 -4.34
C PHE A 35 4.57 -17.42 -3.03
N PRO A 36 5.61 -16.58 -2.97
CA PRO A 36 6.16 -16.15 -1.70
C PRO A 36 5.10 -15.39 -0.90
N GLY A 37 5.25 -15.31 0.41
CA GLY A 37 4.41 -14.44 1.24
C GLY A 37 4.41 -13.02 0.71
N LEU A 38 3.22 -12.42 0.55
CA LEU A 38 3.10 -11.08 0.00
C LEU A 38 3.41 -10.04 1.06
N ILE A 39 3.96 -8.91 0.60
CA ILE A 39 4.32 -7.74 1.42
C ILE A 39 3.49 -6.56 0.92
N ASP A 40 2.72 -5.95 1.81
CA ASP A 40 2.00 -4.70 1.54
C ASP A 40 2.75 -3.54 2.19
N PRO A 41 3.48 -2.73 1.43
CA PRO A 41 4.30 -1.66 1.99
C PRO A 41 3.50 -0.41 2.38
N HIS A 42 2.16 -0.43 2.25
CA HIS A 42 1.34 0.76 2.48
C HIS A 42 -0.07 0.41 2.97
N VAL A 43 -0.24 0.43 4.29
CA VAL A 43 -1.55 0.24 4.91
C VAL A 43 -1.84 1.27 6.01
N HIS A 44 -3.13 1.49 6.29
CA HIS A 44 -3.64 2.33 7.36
C HIS A 44 -4.62 1.53 8.21
N PHE A 45 -4.13 0.77 9.19
CA PHE A 45 -4.95 -0.08 10.06
C PHE A 45 -5.59 0.68 11.22
N ARG A 46 -5.51 2.01 11.17
CA ARG A 46 -6.31 2.95 11.96
C ARG A 46 -6.11 2.92 13.47
N THR A 47 -5.24 2.10 14.02
CA THR A 47 -4.91 2.03 15.44
C THR A 47 -3.59 2.74 15.73
N PRO A 48 -3.54 3.63 16.72
CA PRO A 48 -4.61 4.04 17.65
C PRO A 48 -5.55 5.12 17.11
N GLY A 49 -6.72 5.24 17.77
CA GLY A 49 -7.60 6.42 17.74
C GLY A 49 -8.64 6.47 16.64
N MET A 50 -8.66 5.51 15.71
CA MET A 50 -9.65 5.44 14.64
C MET A 50 -10.21 4.02 14.45
N GLU A 51 -10.26 3.23 15.53
CA GLU A 51 -10.63 1.81 15.55
C GLU A 51 -12.08 1.58 15.11
N HIS A 52 -12.91 2.60 15.07
CA HIS A 52 -14.25 2.53 14.52
C HIS A 52 -14.25 2.27 13.00
N LYS A 53 -13.17 2.65 12.29
CA LYS A 53 -13.00 2.44 10.83
C LYS A 53 -12.34 1.10 10.53
N GLU A 54 -11.28 0.77 11.27
CA GLU A 54 -10.49 -0.45 11.15
C GLU A 54 -9.61 -0.63 12.41
N ASN A 55 -9.20 -1.86 12.69
CA ASN A 55 -8.24 -2.18 13.73
C ASN A 55 -7.44 -3.43 13.35
N TRP A 56 -6.41 -3.78 14.12
CA TRP A 56 -5.58 -4.95 13.82
C TRP A 56 -6.31 -6.28 13.98
N LEU A 57 -7.42 -6.35 14.75
CA LEU A 57 -8.21 -7.58 14.90
C LEU A 57 -8.90 -7.99 13.58
N THR A 58 -9.31 -7.02 12.79
CA THR A 58 -9.98 -7.24 11.49
C THR A 58 -9.03 -7.09 10.31
N ALA A 59 -8.16 -6.08 10.33
CA ALA A 59 -7.20 -5.84 9.26
C ALA A 59 -6.17 -6.98 9.09
N ALA A 60 -5.72 -7.61 10.19
CA ALA A 60 -4.82 -8.76 10.10
C ALA A 60 -5.51 -9.96 9.43
N LYS A 61 -6.80 -10.18 9.70
CA LYS A 61 -7.59 -11.18 8.96
C LYS A 61 -7.69 -10.82 7.48
N ALA A 62 -7.98 -9.55 7.17
CA ALA A 62 -8.05 -9.05 5.81
C ALA A 62 -6.71 -9.24 5.07
N ALA A 63 -5.58 -8.96 5.72
CA ALA A 63 -4.24 -9.20 5.16
C ALA A 63 -4.03 -10.68 4.81
N ILE A 64 -4.31 -11.59 5.75
CA ILE A 64 -4.18 -13.04 5.53
C ILE A 64 -5.07 -13.49 4.38
N TYR A 65 -6.32 -13.02 4.31
CA TYR A 65 -7.25 -13.36 3.23
C TYR A 65 -6.85 -12.77 1.88
N GLY A 66 -6.08 -11.66 1.87
CA GLY A 66 -5.45 -11.10 0.68
C GLY A 66 -4.14 -11.78 0.26
N GLY A 67 -3.63 -12.76 1.04
CA GLY A 67 -2.33 -13.41 0.81
C GLY A 67 -1.13 -12.66 1.39
N TYR A 68 -1.36 -11.61 2.18
CA TYR A 68 -0.29 -10.81 2.76
C TYR A 68 0.19 -11.41 4.08
N THR A 69 1.50 -11.55 4.20
CA THR A 69 2.19 -12.08 5.39
C THR A 69 2.97 -11.00 6.13
N THR A 70 3.19 -9.86 5.46
CA THR A 70 3.89 -8.69 6.02
C THR A 70 3.19 -7.42 5.56
N VAL A 71 2.99 -6.45 6.47
CA VAL A 71 2.39 -5.15 6.18
C VAL A 71 3.20 -4.03 6.79
N PHE A 72 3.20 -2.83 6.16
CA PHE A 72 3.84 -1.63 6.71
C PHE A 72 2.77 -0.59 7.01
N ASP A 73 2.55 -0.32 8.30
CA ASP A 73 1.49 0.59 8.72
C ASP A 73 1.97 2.03 8.84
N MET A 74 1.15 2.94 8.35
CA MET A 74 1.43 4.37 8.25
C MET A 74 1.23 5.10 9.58
N PRO A 75 1.93 6.24 9.78
CA PRO A 75 1.99 6.93 11.07
C PRO A 75 0.81 7.88 11.34
N ASN A 76 -0.10 8.12 10.39
CA ASN A 76 -1.19 9.09 10.52
C ASN A 76 -2.40 8.55 11.31
N THR A 77 -2.12 8.11 12.51
CA THR A 77 -3.07 7.68 13.54
C THR A 77 -3.48 8.85 14.46
N LEU A 78 -4.24 8.62 15.52
CA LEU A 78 -4.63 9.61 16.54
C LEU A 78 -4.26 9.09 17.93
N PRO A 79 -3.16 9.61 18.53
CA PRO A 79 -2.22 10.59 18.00
C PRO A 79 -1.37 10.03 16.84
N PRO A 80 -0.76 10.90 16.01
CA PRO A 80 0.15 10.45 14.97
C PRO A 80 1.48 9.96 15.56
N THR A 81 2.10 8.95 14.90
CA THR A 81 3.34 8.32 15.39
C THR A 81 4.56 9.19 15.04
N THR A 82 4.82 10.25 15.82
CA THR A 82 5.85 11.25 15.56
C THR A 82 6.89 11.37 16.69
N THR A 83 6.77 10.56 17.74
CA THR A 83 7.77 10.47 18.82
C THR A 83 8.09 9.01 19.13
N ALA A 84 9.26 8.76 19.72
CA ALA A 84 9.65 7.40 20.13
C ALA A 84 8.67 6.80 21.14
N ALA A 85 8.10 7.62 22.03
CA ALA A 85 7.09 7.18 23.00
C ALA A 85 5.80 6.70 22.31
N LEU A 86 5.27 7.49 21.36
CA LEU A 86 4.06 7.13 20.59
C LEU A 86 4.30 5.90 19.70
N LEU A 87 5.52 5.72 19.18
CA LEU A 87 5.89 4.52 18.44
C LEU A 87 5.84 3.28 19.33
N ALA A 88 6.40 3.35 20.55
CA ALA A 88 6.39 2.25 21.50
C ALA A 88 4.97 1.88 21.94
N GLU A 89 4.14 2.88 22.21
CA GLU A 89 2.73 2.69 22.54
C GLU A 89 1.97 2.00 21.39
N LYS A 90 2.11 2.50 20.15
CA LYS A 90 1.50 1.89 18.97
C LYS A 90 1.93 0.44 18.80
N LYS A 91 3.22 0.11 18.93
CA LYS A 91 3.72 -1.28 18.87
C LYS A 91 3.05 -2.15 19.93
N SER A 92 2.97 -1.68 21.17
CA SER A 92 2.35 -2.44 22.26
C SER A 92 0.86 -2.75 21.97
N LEU A 93 0.12 -1.79 21.43
CA LEU A 93 -1.29 -1.99 21.02
C LEU A 93 -1.42 -3.00 19.88
N ILE A 94 -0.56 -2.93 18.88
CA ILE A 94 -0.56 -3.89 17.77
C ILE A 94 -0.26 -5.30 18.26
N ASP A 95 0.80 -5.47 19.05
CA ASP A 95 1.20 -6.77 19.58
C ASP A 95 0.09 -7.39 20.45
N ALA A 96 -0.60 -6.57 21.25
CA ALA A 96 -1.73 -7.02 22.04
C ALA A 96 -2.90 -7.53 21.17
N GLN A 97 -3.27 -6.78 20.12
CA GLN A 97 -4.35 -7.16 19.22
C GLN A 97 -4.01 -8.40 18.39
N LEU A 98 -2.79 -8.50 17.85
CA LEU A 98 -2.35 -9.68 17.11
C LEU A 98 -2.31 -10.94 17.99
N LYS A 99 -1.87 -10.80 19.24
CA LYS A 99 -1.88 -11.88 20.24
C LYS A 99 -3.30 -12.31 20.57
N GLU A 100 -4.24 -11.38 20.72
CA GLU A 100 -5.64 -11.65 21.01
C GLU A 100 -6.28 -12.55 19.94
N ILE A 101 -6.01 -12.27 18.66
CA ILE A 101 -6.61 -13.04 17.55
C ILE A 101 -5.78 -14.26 17.13
N GLY A 102 -4.56 -14.42 17.66
CA GLY A 102 -3.67 -15.54 17.35
C GLY A 102 -3.18 -15.54 15.89
N ILE A 103 -3.12 -14.39 15.22
CA ILE A 103 -2.58 -14.25 13.86
C ILE A 103 -1.17 -13.68 13.94
N PRO A 104 -0.13 -14.43 13.55
CA PRO A 104 1.26 -13.99 13.62
C PRO A 104 1.65 -13.16 12.38
N LEU A 105 0.81 -12.21 11.97
CA LEU A 105 1.11 -11.29 10.87
C LEU A 105 2.38 -10.50 11.19
N ARG A 106 3.32 -10.45 10.23
CA ARG A 106 4.50 -9.61 10.35
C ARG A 106 4.14 -8.17 10.04
N TYR A 107 4.72 -7.24 10.76
CA TYR A 107 4.50 -5.83 10.49
C TYR A 107 5.75 -4.99 10.69
N GLU A 108 5.80 -3.91 9.97
CA GLU A 108 6.75 -2.81 10.14
C GLU A 108 5.98 -1.50 10.27
N LEU A 109 6.60 -0.47 10.83
CA LEU A 109 5.98 0.83 11.04
C LEU A 109 6.78 1.92 10.34
N PHE A 110 6.08 2.83 9.66
CA PHE A 110 6.64 4.10 9.28
C PHE A 110 6.56 5.11 10.42
N PHE A 111 7.58 5.95 10.53
CA PHE A 111 7.61 7.07 11.48
C PHE A 111 7.18 8.35 10.76
N GLY A 112 6.27 9.12 11.35
CA GLY A 112 5.79 10.38 10.79
C GLY A 112 6.80 11.51 10.98
N ALA A 113 7.22 12.15 9.90
CA ALA A 113 7.94 13.41 10.00
C ALA A 113 6.99 14.51 10.48
N ASP A 114 7.40 15.24 11.50
CA ASP A 114 6.68 16.36 12.09
C ASP A 114 7.64 17.53 12.32
N LYS A 115 7.29 18.71 11.83
CA LYS A 115 8.10 19.94 11.94
C LYS A 115 8.58 20.19 13.37
N SER A 116 7.73 19.90 14.36
CA SER A 116 8.02 20.13 15.78
C SER A 116 8.90 19.06 16.43
N HIS A 117 9.07 17.89 15.77
CA HIS A 117 9.69 16.71 16.38
C HIS A 117 10.76 16.06 15.50
N LEU A 118 11.41 16.81 14.59
CA LEU A 118 12.42 16.25 13.67
C LEU A 118 13.58 15.54 14.40
N SER A 119 13.95 15.97 15.59
CA SER A 119 14.98 15.31 16.41
C SER A 119 14.60 13.91 16.90
N GLU A 120 13.31 13.57 16.94
CA GLU A 120 12.85 12.23 17.30
C GLU A 120 13.25 11.16 16.28
N ILE A 121 13.48 11.56 15.01
CA ILE A 121 13.91 10.66 13.94
C ILE A 121 15.22 9.92 14.33
N TYR A 122 16.15 10.60 15.01
CA TYR A 122 17.40 9.98 15.46
C TYR A 122 17.21 8.86 16.47
N LYS A 123 16.11 8.91 17.25
CA LYS A 123 15.82 7.94 18.32
C LYS A 123 15.18 6.66 17.83
N VAL A 124 14.64 6.66 16.62
CA VAL A 124 13.78 5.56 16.11
C VAL A 124 14.39 4.80 14.93
N ARG A 125 15.64 5.13 14.55
CA ARG A 125 16.32 4.57 13.36
C ARG A 125 16.16 3.05 13.21
N ASP A 126 16.41 2.29 14.27
CA ASP A 126 16.43 0.82 14.27
C ASP A 126 15.05 0.21 14.63
N ALA A 127 14.04 1.05 14.83
CA ALA A 127 12.71 0.66 15.28
C ALA A 127 11.63 0.84 14.21
N VAL A 128 11.97 1.44 13.05
CA VAL A 128 11.03 1.75 11.97
C VAL A 128 11.60 1.39 10.60
N ILE A 129 10.72 1.13 9.65
CA ILE A 129 11.10 0.76 8.28
C ILE A 129 11.52 1.98 7.44
N GLY A 130 11.10 3.17 7.83
CA GLY A 130 11.40 4.41 7.15
C GLY A 130 10.64 5.60 7.73
N ILE A 131 10.88 6.77 7.16
CA ILE A 131 10.24 8.03 7.53
C ILE A 131 9.14 8.31 6.52
N LYS A 132 7.92 8.58 6.98
CA LYS A 132 6.80 9.03 6.15
C LYS A 132 6.70 10.55 6.17
N VAL A 133 6.66 11.13 4.99
CA VAL A 133 6.44 12.58 4.77
C VAL A 133 5.16 12.79 3.99
N PHE A 134 4.30 13.66 4.46
CA PHE A 134 3.15 14.16 3.72
C PHE A 134 3.49 15.56 3.19
N MET A 135 3.78 15.67 1.90
CA MET A 135 4.12 16.95 1.25
C MET A 135 2.87 17.79 0.95
N GLY A 136 1.71 17.18 0.99
CA GLY A 136 0.40 17.82 0.87
C GLY A 136 -0.61 17.18 1.81
N CYS A 137 -1.71 17.89 2.05
CA CYS A 137 -2.78 17.45 2.95
C CYS A 137 -3.44 16.17 2.46
N SER A 138 -3.35 15.14 3.28
CA SER A 138 -4.08 13.88 3.13
C SER A 138 -5.01 13.70 4.33
N THR A 139 -5.10 12.51 4.90
CA THR A 139 -5.86 12.27 6.13
C THR A 139 -4.98 12.56 7.35
N GLY A 140 -5.36 13.54 8.19
CA GLY A 140 -4.60 13.98 9.38
C GLY A 140 -3.86 15.30 9.17
N ASN A 141 -3.13 15.75 10.20
CA ASN A 141 -2.49 17.07 10.27
C ASN A 141 -0.96 17.02 10.09
N LEU A 142 -0.40 15.89 9.64
CA LEU A 142 1.02 15.73 9.38
C LEU A 142 1.36 16.25 7.98
N VAL A 143 1.58 17.55 7.84
CA VAL A 143 2.01 18.14 6.55
C VAL A 143 3.36 18.82 6.73
N ILE A 144 4.29 18.47 5.84
CA ILE A 144 5.58 19.14 5.66
C ILE A 144 5.60 19.72 4.23
N ASP A 145 5.20 20.96 4.12
CA ASP A 145 5.05 21.71 2.85
C ASP A 145 6.09 22.82 2.65
N ASP A 146 6.87 23.14 3.69
CA ASP A 146 7.96 24.12 3.61
C ASP A 146 9.31 23.47 3.26
N ASP A 147 10.12 24.20 2.52
CA ASP A 147 11.40 23.72 2.04
C ASP A 147 12.40 23.42 3.15
N GLU A 148 12.43 24.25 4.21
CA GLU A 148 13.37 24.08 5.34
C GLU A 148 13.17 22.73 6.03
N SER A 149 11.93 22.41 6.38
CA SER A 149 11.58 21.15 7.03
C SER A 149 11.82 19.95 6.10
N LEU A 150 11.50 20.06 4.80
CA LEU A 150 11.79 19.01 3.81
C LEU A 150 13.29 18.75 3.70
N HIS A 151 14.11 19.80 3.57
CA HIS A 151 15.58 19.68 3.55
C HIS A 151 16.11 19.01 4.80
N ALA A 152 15.60 19.40 5.98
CA ALA A 152 16.01 18.84 7.27
C ALA A 152 15.69 17.33 7.34
N VAL A 153 14.48 16.90 6.98
CA VAL A 153 14.12 15.48 6.98
C VAL A 153 15.02 14.66 6.07
N PHE A 154 15.26 15.12 4.83
CA PHE A 154 16.11 14.38 3.88
C PHE A 154 17.57 14.34 4.33
N ALA A 155 18.09 15.42 4.92
CA ALA A 155 19.44 15.46 5.48
C ALA A 155 19.58 14.48 6.66
N ILE A 156 18.63 14.49 7.62
CA ILE A 156 18.62 13.55 8.75
C ILE A 156 18.55 12.11 8.24
N ALA A 157 17.63 11.80 7.32
CA ALA A 157 17.45 10.48 6.78
C ALA A 157 18.74 9.95 6.08
N ALA A 158 19.45 10.82 5.35
CA ALA A 158 20.71 10.50 4.72
C ALA A 158 21.78 10.10 5.75
N THR A 159 21.92 10.87 6.85
CA THR A 159 22.91 10.60 7.90
C THR A 159 22.61 9.31 8.66
N GLN A 160 21.34 8.90 8.71
CA GLN A 160 20.88 7.71 9.43
C GLN A 160 20.68 6.48 8.49
N ASP A 161 20.99 6.58 7.19
CA ASP A 161 20.72 5.56 6.17
C ASP A 161 19.24 5.08 6.20
N MET A 162 18.31 6.01 6.42
CA MET A 162 16.88 5.75 6.45
C MET A 162 16.24 6.06 5.09
N LEU A 163 15.16 5.33 4.77
CA LEU A 163 14.34 5.58 3.59
C LEU A 163 13.28 6.65 3.91
N VAL A 164 13.09 7.59 2.99
CA VAL A 164 12.01 8.59 3.05
C VAL A 164 10.90 8.17 2.09
N ALA A 165 9.72 7.87 2.63
CA ALA A 165 8.50 7.59 1.86
C ALA A 165 7.64 8.86 1.80
N VAL A 166 7.26 9.28 0.59
CA VAL A 166 6.55 10.54 0.39
C VAL A 166 5.14 10.32 -0.14
N HIS A 167 4.14 10.96 0.51
CA HIS A 167 2.89 11.32 -0.14
C HIS A 167 3.15 12.63 -0.89
N ALA A 168 3.32 12.53 -2.20
CA ALA A 168 3.83 13.63 -3.03
C ALA A 168 2.68 14.36 -3.73
N GLU A 169 2.12 15.34 -3.05
CA GLU A 169 1.15 16.29 -3.60
C GLU A 169 1.53 17.72 -3.17
N ASP A 170 1.50 18.68 -4.09
CA ASP A 170 1.85 20.08 -3.82
C ASP A 170 0.72 20.81 -3.11
N GLU A 171 0.92 21.16 -1.84
CA GLU A 171 -0.10 21.80 -1.00
C GLU A 171 -0.50 23.18 -1.48
N GLN A 172 0.45 23.96 -2.01
CA GLN A 172 0.16 25.33 -2.49
C GLN A 172 -0.78 25.28 -3.69
N ARG A 173 -0.53 24.36 -4.63
CA ARG A 173 -1.41 24.18 -5.79
C ARG A 173 -2.77 23.61 -5.37
N ILE A 174 -2.82 22.67 -4.44
CA ILE A 174 -4.07 22.17 -3.89
C ILE A 174 -4.91 23.32 -3.32
N HIS A 175 -4.30 24.20 -2.51
CA HIS A 175 -4.98 25.36 -1.93
C HIS A 175 -5.52 26.32 -2.99
N ALA A 176 -4.72 26.68 -4.00
CA ALA A 176 -5.15 27.54 -5.08
C ALA A 176 -6.34 26.95 -5.85
N ARG A 177 -6.29 25.64 -6.13
CA ARG A 177 -7.36 24.95 -6.86
C ARG A 177 -8.62 24.74 -6.00
N LYS A 178 -8.47 24.45 -4.70
CA LYS A 178 -9.62 24.44 -3.78
C LYS A 178 -10.37 25.75 -3.78
N HIS A 179 -9.65 26.88 -3.80
CA HIS A 179 -10.28 28.19 -3.89
C HIS A 179 -11.02 28.38 -5.23
N GLN A 180 -10.40 27.96 -6.35
CA GLN A 180 -11.00 28.04 -7.69
C GLN A 180 -12.31 27.23 -7.79
N PHE A 181 -12.39 26.06 -7.15
CA PHE A 181 -13.52 25.12 -7.23
C PHE A 181 -14.38 25.09 -5.96
N LYS A 182 -14.31 26.11 -5.10
CA LYS A 182 -14.96 26.14 -3.78
C LYS A 182 -16.47 25.87 -3.80
N ASP A 183 -17.15 26.24 -4.89
CA ASP A 183 -18.59 26.14 -5.04
C ASP A 183 -19.04 24.83 -5.73
N VAL A 184 -18.09 24.00 -6.18
CA VAL A 184 -18.36 22.73 -6.86
C VAL A 184 -18.45 21.60 -5.82
N LYS A 185 -19.57 20.87 -5.81
CA LYS A 185 -19.84 19.79 -4.81
C LYS A 185 -19.89 18.39 -5.40
N GLU A 186 -19.68 18.25 -6.71
CA GLU A 186 -19.68 16.98 -7.40
C GLU A 186 -18.32 16.27 -7.22
N TYR A 187 -18.36 14.94 -7.00
CA TYR A 187 -17.15 14.14 -6.76
C TYR A 187 -16.05 14.26 -7.84
N PRO A 188 -16.33 14.39 -9.15
CA PRO A 188 -15.28 14.55 -10.17
C PRO A 188 -14.39 15.76 -9.99
N VAL A 189 -14.81 16.78 -9.21
CA VAL A 189 -13.98 17.96 -8.92
C VAL A 189 -12.73 17.58 -8.13
N HIS A 190 -12.74 16.43 -7.45
CA HIS A 190 -11.61 15.95 -6.67
C HIS A 190 -10.34 15.83 -7.54
N SER A 191 -10.45 15.21 -8.72
CA SER A 191 -9.33 15.10 -9.68
C SER A 191 -8.97 16.45 -10.33
N LYS A 192 -9.87 17.43 -10.35
CA LYS A 192 -9.56 18.77 -10.81
C LYS A 192 -8.83 19.60 -9.75
N ILE A 193 -9.18 19.47 -8.48
CA ILE A 193 -8.48 20.12 -7.37
C ILE A 193 -7.08 19.56 -7.19
N ARG A 194 -6.93 18.24 -7.23
CA ARG A 194 -5.67 17.51 -7.13
C ARG A 194 -5.25 17.01 -8.51
N ASP A 195 -5.03 17.94 -9.44
CA ASP A 195 -4.68 17.61 -10.83
C ASP A 195 -3.29 16.92 -10.94
N LYS A 196 -2.97 16.44 -12.13
CA LYS A 196 -1.70 15.70 -12.35
C LYS A 196 -0.47 16.55 -11.96
N GLU A 197 -0.54 17.85 -12.18
CA GLU A 197 0.56 18.76 -11.87
C GLU A 197 0.82 18.89 -10.36
N VAL A 198 -0.22 18.73 -9.50
CA VAL A 198 -0.05 18.64 -8.05
C VAL A 198 0.92 17.51 -7.66
N ALA A 199 0.78 16.35 -8.27
CA ALA A 199 1.68 15.21 -8.03
C ALA A 199 3.05 15.42 -8.69
N THR A 200 3.07 15.91 -9.94
CA THR A 200 4.31 16.11 -10.70
C THR A 200 5.27 17.07 -10.01
N ILE A 201 4.78 18.22 -9.52
CA ILE A 201 5.59 19.22 -8.79
C ILE A 201 6.21 18.61 -7.54
N ALA A 202 5.41 17.90 -6.76
CA ALA A 202 5.87 17.32 -5.49
C ALA A 202 6.87 16.16 -5.71
N VAL A 203 6.64 15.31 -6.71
CA VAL A 203 7.58 14.22 -7.06
C VAL A 203 8.91 14.78 -7.58
N GLU A 204 8.89 15.81 -8.42
CA GLU A 204 10.11 16.49 -8.90
C GLU A 204 10.90 17.09 -7.74
N LYS A 205 10.23 17.75 -6.77
CA LYS A 205 10.85 18.29 -5.56
C LYS A 205 11.47 17.16 -4.72
N ALA A 206 10.76 16.06 -4.48
CA ALA A 206 11.27 14.91 -3.71
C ALA A 206 12.50 14.25 -4.38
N ILE A 207 12.49 14.07 -5.70
CA ILE A 207 13.63 13.56 -6.46
C ILE A 207 14.82 14.53 -6.37
N SER A 208 14.60 15.84 -6.41
CA SER A 208 15.66 16.84 -6.26
C SER A 208 16.31 16.77 -4.89
N LEU A 209 15.53 16.59 -3.83
CA LEU A 209 16.03 16.38 -2.47
C LEU A 209 16.83 15.08 -2.36
N SER A 210 16.32 13.99 -2.93
CA SER A 210 17.05 12.70 -3.00
C SER A 210 18.39 12.87 -3.73
N ARG A 211 18.43 13.66 -4.81
CA ARG A 211 19.67 13.95 -5.56
C ARG A 211 20.68 14.71 -4.73
N ILE A 212 20.24 15.73 -3.97
CA ILE A 212 21.10 16.57 -3.12
C ILE A 212 21.70 15.75 -1.98
N TYR A 213 20.87 15.03 -1.23
CA TYR A 213 21.26 14.36 0.00
C TYR A 213 21.65 12.88 -0.19
N LYS A 214 21.44 12.30 -1.38
CA LYS A 214 21.62 10.87 -1.67
C LYS A 214 20.72 9.98 -0.80
N THR A 215 19.61 10.52 -0.32
CA THR A 215 18.63 9.83 0.50
C THR A 215 17.83 8.83 -0.34
N ARG A 216 17.60 7.65 0.20
CA ARG A 216 16.73 6.64 -0.40
C ARG A 216 15.29 7.17 -0.39
N LEU A 217 14.73 7.39 -1.58
CA LEU A 217 13.39 7.93 -1.77
C LEU A 217 12.42 6.84 -2.22
N TYR A 218 11.26 6.77 -1.57
CA TYR A 218 10.16 5.90 -1.94
C TYR A 218 8.91 6.73 -2.24
N VAL A 219 8.57 6.83 -3.52
CA VAL A 219 7.39 7.57 -4.00
C VAL A 219 6.18 6.65 -3.86
N LEU A 220 5.31 6.96 -2.93
CA LEU A 220 4.08 6.21 -2.67
C LEU A 220 3.02 6.47 -3.75
N HIS A 221 2.13 5.51 -3.96
CA HIS A 221 0.91 5.63 -4.77
C HIS A 221 1.05 6.48 -6.04
N THR A 222 2.15 6.28 -6.82
CA THR A 222 2.34 6.90 -8.13
C THR A 222 1.10 6.71 -8.98
N SER A 223 0.55 7.81 -9.50
CA SER A 223 -0.79 7.84 -10.10
C SER A 223 -0.84 8.29 -11.56
N THR A 224 0.21 8.95 -12.07
CA THR A 224 0.22 9.58 -13.40
C THR A 224 1.38 9.14 -14.28
N ALA A 225 1.20 9.24 -15.60
CA ALA A 225 2.27 9.05 -16.60
C ALA A 225 3.41 10.06 -16.43
N ASP A 226 3.11 11.27 -15.93
CA ASP A 226 4.11 12.32 -15.73
C ASP A 226 5.05 11.98 -14.56
N GLU A 227 4.51 11.46 -13.44
CA GLU A 227 5.31 10.95 -12.32
C GLU A 227 6.22 9.79 -12.78
N VAL A 228 5.66 8.84 -13.54
CA VAL A 228 6.41 7.70 -14.11
C VAL A 228 7.61 8.19 -14.93
N ARG A 229 7.44 9.23 -15.73
CA ARG A 229 8.52 9.81 -16.56
C ARG A 229 9.63 10.40 -15.71
N LEU A 230 9.30 11.14 -14.64
CA LEU A 230 10.27 11.71 -13.70
C LEU A 230 11.04 10.60 -12.96
N ILE A 231 10.34 9.58 -12.46
CA ILE A 231 10.94 8.45 -11.76
C ILE A 231 11.86 7.65 -12.68
N LYS A 232 11.42 7.40 -13.93
CA LYS A 232 12.24 6.70 -14.95
C LYS A 232 13.53 7.47 -15.23
N GLN A 233 13.47 8.80 -15.30
CA GLN A 233 14.66 9.63 -15.47
C GLN A 233 15.58 9.56 -14.25
N ALA A 234 15.06 9.67 -13.04
CA ALA A 234 15.84 9.58 -11.81
C ALA A 234 16.57 8.22 -11.69
N LYS A 235 15.90 7.13 -12.06
CA LYS A 235 16.52 5.78 -12.09
C LYS A 235 17.64 5.67 -13.13
N LYS A 236 17.50 6.29 -14.31
CA LYS A 236 18.58 6.37 -15.32
C LYS A 236 19.82 7.14 -14.82
N GLU A 237 19.61 8.09 -13.93
CA GLU A 237 20.68 8.82 -13.22
C GLU A 237 21.29 8.04 -12.05
N ASN A 238 20.88 6.78 -11.84
CA ASN A 238 21.27 5.93 -10.71
C ASN A 238 20.96 6.55 -9.34
N LEU A 239 19.92 7.37 -9.24
CA LEU A 239 19.44 7.86 -7.95
C LEU A 239 18.74 6.73 -7.18
N PRO A 240 18.82 6.69 -5.85
CA PRO A 240 18.18 5.68 -5.02
C PRO A 240 16.68 5.97 -4.87
N VAL A 241 15.96 6.01 -5.99
CA VAL A 241 14.53 6.30 -6.08
C VAL A 241 13.75 5.04 -6.41
N PHE A 242 12.75 4.75 -5.59
CA PHE A 242 11.83 3.62 -5.72
C PHE A 242 10.40 4.17 -5.83
N ALA A 243 9.52 3.43 -6.48
CA ALA A 243 8.15 3.85 -6.71
C ALA A 243 7.14 2.74 -6.45
N GLU A 244 6.05 3.12 -5.83
CA GLU A 244 4.88 2.30 -5.57
C GLU A 244 3.71 2.81 -6.43
N THR A 245 2.86 1.90 -6.90
CA THR A 245 1.51 2.23 -7.34
C THR A 245 0.48 1.46 -6.52
N THR A 246 -0.81 1.70 -6.75
CA THR A 246 -1.88 1.06 -6.00
C THR A 246 -2.86 0.33 -6.92
N PRO A 247 -3.63 -0.66 -6.40
CA PRO A 247 -4.63 -1.33 -7.22
C PRO A 247 -5.71 -0.35 -7.75
N HIS A 248 -6.08 0.67 -6.99
CA HIS A 248 -7.08 1.61 -7.48
C HIS A 248 -6.55 2.51 -8.59
N HIS A 249 -5.27 2.88 -8.63
CA HIS A 249 -4.68 3.60 -9.76
C HIS A 249 -4.44 2.71 -10.99
N LEU A 250 -4.36 1.39 -10.82
CA LEU A 250 -4.26 0.46 -11.94
C LEU A 250 -5.62 0.10 -12.56
N PHE A 251 -6.67 -0.05 -11.74
CA PHE A 251 -7.93 -0.68 -12.14
C PHE A 251 -9.15 0.23 -12.13
N LEU A 252 -9.05 1.45 -11.56
CA LEU A 252 -10.07 2.47 -11.57
C LEU A 252 -9.55 3.73 -12.24
N ASN A 253 -10.46 4.54 -12.77
CA ASN A 253 -10.15 5.86 -13.29
C ASN A 253 -11.26 6.85 -12.88
N GLU A 254 -11.17 8.10 -13.30
CA GLU A 254 -12.10 9.15 -12.89
C GLU A 254 -13.58 8.89 -13.26
N SER A 255 -13.86 7.99 -14.21
CA SER A 255 -15.24 7.60 -14.50
C SER A 255 -15.93 6.90 -13.33
N ALA A 256 -15.15 6.34 -12.38
CA ALA A 256 -15.68 5.71 -11.17
C ALA A 256 -16.46 6.68 -10.26
N TYR A 257 -16.18 7.98 -10.31
CA TYR A 257 -16.93 8.96 -9.54
C TYR A 257 -18.43 8.96 -9.86
N ALA A 258 -18.81 8.67 -11.10
CA ALA A 258 -20.21 8.59 -11.51
C ALA A 258 -20.96 7.41 -10.89
N THR A 259 -20.25 6.27 -10.67
CA THR A 259 -20.87 5.02 -10.23
C THR A 259 -20.75 4.79 -8.72
N ILE A 260 -19.54 4.96 -8.16
CA ILE A 260 -19.26 4.65 -6.75
C ILE A 260 -19.07 5.91 -5.88
N LYS A 261 -19.21 7.11 -6.46
CA LYS A 261 -19.29 8.41 -5.75
C LYS A 261 -18.15 8.58 -4.73
N GLY A 262 -18.49 8.82 -3.45
CA GLY A 262 -17.52 8.99 -2.38
C GLY A 262 -16.59 7.79 -2.17
N LYS A 263 -17.00 6.56 -2.53
CA LYS A 263 -16.14 5.38 -2.49
C LYS A 263 -14.96 5.47 -3.49
N ALA A 264 -15.02 6.37 -4.49
CA ALA A 264 -13.92 6.66 -5.43
C ALA A 264 -12.95 7.75 -4.95
N VAL A 265 -13.27 8.46 -3.86
CA VAL A 265 -12.43 9.57 -3.36
C VAL A 265 -11.21 9.01 -2.62
N VAL A 266 -10.01 9.24 -3.18
CA VAL A 266 -8.69 8.83 -2.66
C VAL A 266 -7.67 9.94 -2.91
N ASN A 267 -6.54 9.94 -2.22
CA ASN A 267 -5.42 10.86 -2.42
C ASN A 267 -4.12 10.08 -2.68
N PRO A 268 -3.46 10.28 -3.84
CA PRO A 268 -3.88 11.08 -4.99
C PRO A 268 -5.19 10.59 -5.62
N PRO A 269 -5.92 11.47 -6.33
CA PRO A 269 -7.20 11.06 -6.92
C PRO A 269 -7.04 10.08 -8.07
N LEU A 270 -8.13 9.41 -8.43
CA LEU A 270 -8.19 8.61 -9.64
C LEU A 270 -7.92 9.49 -10.87
N ARG A 271 -7.24 8.92 -11.85
CA ARG A 271 -6.77 9.62 -13.05
C ARG A 271 -7.52 9.15 -14.32
N GLU A 272 -7.07 9.58 -15.46
CA GLU A 272 -7.60 9.13 -16.75
C GLU A 272 -7.19 7.67 -17.04
N SER A 273 -7.89 7.01 -17.94
CA SER A 273 -7.57 5.64 -18.37
C SER A 273 -6.18 5.52 -19.03
N SER A 274 -5.68 6.59 -19.63
CA SER A 274 -4.32 6.65 -20.17
C SER A 274 -3.24 6.51 -19.10
N ASP A 275 -3.50 7.03 -17.88
CA ASP A 275 -2.58 6.86 -16.76
C ASP A 275 -2.57 5.43 -16.25
N ASN A 276 -3.74 4.74 -16.20
CA ASN A 276 -3.78 3.30 -15.86
C ASN A 276 -2.88 2.49 -16.81
N ILE A 277 -2.94 2.76 -18.12
CA ILE A 277 -2.11 2.08 -19.13
C ILE A 277 -0.63 2.37 -18.87
N ALA A 278 -0.27 3.64 -18.64
CA ALA A 278 1.11 4.03 -18.38
C ALA A 278 1.68 3.36 -17.12
N LEU A 279 0.88 3.18 -16.06
CA LEU A 279 1.29 2.48 -14.84
C LEU A 279 1.55 0.99 -15.08
N PHE A 280 0.70 0.29 -15.87
CA PHE A 280 0.96 -1.09 -16.24
C PHE A 280 2.25 -1.25 -17.07
N GLU A 281 2.50 -0.36 -18.04
CA GLU A 281 3.75 -0.36 -18.79
C GLU A 281 4.95 -0.04 -17.88
N ALA A 282 4.79 0.88 -16.93
CA ALA A 282 5.84 1.21 -15.95
C ALA A 282 6.21 0.02 -15.04
N ILE A 283 5.26 -0.85 -14.70
CA ILE A 283 5.53 -2.11 -14.00
C ILE A 283 6.37 -3.04 -14.89
N LYS A 284 5.98 -3.24 -16.16
CA LYS A 284 6.72 -4.08 -17.10
C LYS A 284 8.16 -3.59 -17.33
N ASP A 285 8.33 -2.28 -17.41
CA ASP A 285 9.62 -1.61 -17.59
C ASP A 285 10.49 -1.56 -16.31
N GLY A 286 9.97 -2.02 -15.16
CA GLY A 286 10.67 -1.94 -13.87
C GLY A 286 10.82 -0.51 -13.32
N VAL A 287 9.99 0.43 -13.78
CA VAL A 287 9.96 1.81 -13.25
C VAL A 287 9.16 1.85 -11.95
N ILE A 288 8.02 1.15 -11.90
CA ILE A 288 7.28 0.89 -10.66
C ILE A 288 7.84 -0.37 -10.02
N ASP A 289 8.27 -0.26 -8.79
CA ASP A 289 8.95 -1.33 -8.05
C ASP A 289 7.97 -2.20 -7.27
N THR A 290 6.94 -1.61 -6.68
CA THR A 290 6.03 -2.30 -5.75
C THR A 290 4.59 -1.88 -5.99
N ILE A 291 3.68 -2.69 -5.42
CA ILE A 291 2.29 -2.31 -5.25
C ILE A 291 1.97 -2.28 -3.75
N GLY A 292 1.48 -1.14 -3.27
CA GLY A 292 0.89 -1.00 -1.96
C GLY A 292 -0.62 -0.91 -2.10
N SER A 293 -1.37 -1.55 -1.22
CA SER A 293 -2.84 -1.49 -1.31
C SER A 293 -3.39 -0.11 -1.00
N ASP A 294 -2.62 0.69 -0.26
CA ASP A 294 -3.11 1.90 0.41
C ASP A 294 -4.45 1.62 1.11
N HIS A 295 -4.50 0.46 1.79
CA HIS A 295 -5.69 0.04 2.54
C HIS A 295 -6.00 1.09 3.60
N ALA A 296 -6.89 2.00 3.24
CA ALA A 296 -7.24 3.19 4.02
C ALA A 296 -8.76 3.24 4.26
N PRO A 297 -9.31 2.28 5.03
CA PRO A 297 -10.74 2.13 5.21
C PRO A 297 -11.36 3.30 5.97
N HIS A 298 -12.59 3.61 5.60
CA HIS A 298 -13.54 4.50 6.26
C HIS A 298 -14.88 3.81 6.33
N THR A 299 -15.72 4.18 7.28
CA THR A 299 -17.07 3.60 7.38
C THR A 299 -17.91 3.95 6.15
N GLU A 300 -18.88 3.11 5.81
CA GLU A 300 -19.77 3.37 4.67
C GLU A 300 -20.54 4.69 4.85
N ALA A 301 -20.94 5.01 6.08
CA ALA A 301 -21.59 6.28 6.41
C ALA A 301 -20.69 7.50 6.14
N GLU A 302 -19.39 7.42 6.44
CA GLU A 302 -18.45 8.49 6.11
C GLU A 302 -18.26 8.64 4.59
N LYS A 303 -18.20 7.54 3.87
CA LYS A 303 -18.06 7.55 2.40
C LYS A 303 -19.32 7.99 1.65
N ALA A 304 -20.50 7.91 2.30
CA ALA A 304 -21.77 8.38 1.75
C ALA A 304 -21.98 9.89 1.86
N ARG A 305 -21.13 10.60 2.60
CA ARG A 305 -21.23 12.06 2.76
C ARG A 305 -20.96 12.76 1.43
N VAL A 306 -21.48 13.99 1.30
CA VAL A 306 -21.25 14.85 0.13
C VAL A 306 -19.76 15.14 -0.06
N TYR A 307 -19.37 15.48 -1.29
CA TYR A 307 -18.00 15.89 -1.56
C TYR A 307 -17.59 17.08 -0.69
N GLY A 308 -16.38 17.03 -0.14
CA GLY A 308 -15.88 17.99 0.84
C GLY A 308 -16.01 17.53 2.30
N GLU A 309 -16.97 16.67 2.61
CA GLU A 309 -17.11 16.00 3.91
C GLU A 309 -16.73 14.51 3.86
N CYS A 310 -16.78 13.93 2.66
CA CYS A 310 -16.38 12.56 2.42
C CYS A 310 -14.86 12.42 2.56
N PRO A 311 -14.34 11.57 3.47
CA PRO A 311 -12.90 11.37 3.63
C PRO A 311 -12.30 10.60 2.47
N SER A 312 -11.03 10.89 2.15
CA SER A 312 -10.25 10.16 1.14
C SER A 312 -9.69 8.85 1.69
N GLY A 313 -9.81 7.78 0.91
CA GLY A 313 -9.32 6.43 1.23
C GLY A 313 -10.34 5.35 0.89
N MET A 314 -9.82 4.15 0.60
CA MET A 314 -10.63 2.96 0.33
C MET A 314 -9.93 1.69 0.83
N PRO A 315 -10.66 0.60 1.11
CA PRO A 315 -10.05 -0.69 1.40
C PRO A 315 -9.51 -1.33 0.12
N GLY A 316 -8.37 -2.05 0.21
CA GLY A 316 -7.71 -2.64 -0.96
C GLY A 316 -7.02 -3.98 -0.70
N ILE A 317 -6.59 -4.27 0.53
CA ILE A 317 -5.66 -5.37 0.82
C ILE A 317 -6.18 -6.76 0.40
N GLU A 318 -7.48 -7.04 0.55
CA GLU A 318 -8.07 -8.35 0.17
C GLU A 318 -8.28 -8.51 -1.33
N THR A 319 -8.32 -7.40 -2.08
CA THR A 319 -8.67 -7.42 -3.51
C THR A 319 -7.46 -7.22 -4.43
N THR A 320 -6.31 -6.79 -3.89
CA THR A 320 -5.12 -6.49 -4.69
C THR A 320 -4.61 -7.69 -5.46
N LEU A 321 -4.35 -8.82 -4.80
CA LEU A 321 -3.85 -10.02 -5.49
C LEU A 321 -4.87 -10.57 -6.51
N PRO A 322 -6.17 -10.74 -6.19
CA PRO A 322 -7.15 -11.16 -7.18
C PRO A 322 -7.25 -10.25 -8.41
N LEU A 323 -7.16 -8.93 -8.24
CA LEU A 323 -7.14 -7.97 -9.36
C LEU A 323 -5.92 -8.17 -10.27
N LEU A 324 -4.74 -8.37 -9.69
CA LEU A 324 -3.51 -8.62 -10.44
C LEU A 324 -3.55 -9.97 -11.19
N LEU A 325 -4.10 -11.02 -10.57
CA LEU A 325 -4.24 -12.32 -11.19
C LEU A 325 -5.26 -12.30 -12.35
N ASP A 326 -6.35 -11.57 -12.19
CA ASP A 326 -7.31 -11.34 -13.27
C ASP A 326 -6.67 -10.55 -14.43
N ALA A 327 -5.85 -9.53 -14.13
CA ALA A 327 -5.06 -8.80 -15.13
C ALA A 327 -4.03 -9.69 -15.82
N HIS A 328 -3.46 -10.67 -15.12
CA HIS A 328 -2.59 -11.69 -15.71
C HIS A 328 -3.34 -12.52 -16.76
N HIS A 329 -4.54 -12.99 -16.45
CA HIS A 329 -5.38 -13.73 -17.40
C HIS A 329 -5.79 -12.88 -18.62
N GLN A 330 -5.83 -11.56 -18.46
CA GLN A 330 -6.05 -10.60 -19.55
C GLN A 330 -4.77 -10.27 -20.34
N GLY A 331 -3.62 -10.86 -20.00
CA GLY A 331 -2.34 -10.60 -20.66
C GLY A 331 -1.68 -9.25 -20.32
N LYS A 332 -2.18 -8.55 -19.30
CA LYS A 332 -1.68 -7.22 -18.90
C LYS A 332 -0.40 -7.26 -18.06
N ILE A 333 -0.20 -8.33 -17.29
CA ILE A 333 0.95 -8.50 -16.37
C ILE A 333 1.33 -9.98 -16.29
N SER A 334 2.62 -10.29 -16.15
CA SER A 334 3.10 -11.66 -15.93
C SER A 334 3.03 -12.07 -14.47
N LEU A 335 3.00 -13.39 -14.17
CA LEU A 335 3.09 -13.88 -12.77
C LEU A 335 4.39 -13.47 -12.11
N GLU A 336 5.49 -13.47 -12.85
CA GLU A 336 6.78 -13.01 -12.35
C GLU A 336 6.75 -11.53 -11.94
N ALA A 337 6.14 -10.66 -12.76
CA ALA A 337 5.98 -9.25 -12.41
C ALA A 337 5.09 -9.08 -11.17
N ILE A 338 4.02 -9.88 -11.02
CA ILE A 338 3.19 -9.89 -9.81
C ILE A 338 4.04 -10.23 -8.58
N VAL A 339 4.81 -11.32 -8.61
CA VAL A 339 5.68 -11.72 -7.48
C VAL A 339 6.70 -10.63 -7.18
N ASN A 340 7.28 -10.01 -8.22
CA ASN A 340 8.26 -8.95 -8.02
C ASN A 340 7.66 -7.74 -7.30
N ILE A 341 6.51 -7.22 -7.74
CA ILE A 341 5.91 -6.01 -7.15
C ILE A 341 5.19 -6.26 -5.83
N THR A 342 4.76 -7.50 -5.53
CA THR A 342 4.03 -7.82 -4.30
C THR A 342 4.92 -8.44 -3.21
N SER A 343 6.17 -8.81 -3.51
CA SER A 343 7.06 -9.48 -2.54
C SER A 343 8.53 -9.13 -2.75
N THR A 344 9.15 -9.62 -3.86
CA THR A 344 10.60 -9.63 -4.02
C THR A 344 11.23 -8.24 -3.96
N ASN A 345 10.62 -7.24 -4.60
CA ASN A 345 11.17 -5.89 -4.65
C ASN A 345 11.04 -5.18 -3.30
N ALA A 346 9.89 -5.32 -2.61
CA ALA A 346 9.72 -4.77 -1.27
C ALA A 346 10.77 -5.36 -0.32
N GLN A 347 11.00 -6.69 -0.36
CA GLN A 347 12.03 -7.33 0.45
C GLN A 347 13.42 -6.72 0.24
N LYS A 348 13.81 -6.44 -1.01
CA LYS A 348 15.10 -5.82 -1.36
C LYS A 348 15.18 -4.36 -0.95
N ILE A 349 14.16 -3.57 -1.30
CA ILE A 349 14.09 -2.12 -1.04
C ILE A 349 14.16 -1.85 0.45
N PHE A 350 13.38 -2.57 1.24
CA PHE A 350 13.29 -2.38 2.68
C PHE A 350 14.25 -3.25 3.48
N ARG A 351 15.14 -4.02 2.80
CA ARG A 351 16.17 -4.85 3.43
C ARG A 351 15.60 -5.86 4.43
N LEU A 352 14.43 -6.42 4.12
CA LEU A 352 13.78 -7.39 5.01
C LEU A 352 14.48 -8.74 4.99
N PRO A 353 14.45 -9.48 6.10
CA PRO A 353 14.95 -10.84 6.13
C PRO A 353 14.11 -11.75 5.22
N LYS A 354 14.74 -12.80 4.68
CA LYS A 354 14.01 -13.85 3.96
C LYS A 354 13.14 -14.64 4.94
N THR A 355 11.94 -14.98 4.51
CA THR A 355 11.00 -15.82 5.26
C THR A 355 10.63 -17.07 4.46
N GLU A 356 10.05 -18.07 5.15
CA GLU A 356 9.42 -19.25 4.53
C GLU A 356 7.92 -19.01 4.28
N ASP A 357 7.44 -17.79 4.50
CA ASP A 357 6.03 -17.42 4.33
C ASP A 357 5.61 -17.65 2.87
N THR A 358 4.44 -18.24 2.69
CA THR A 358 4.01 -18.78 1.39
C THR A 358 2.52 -18.56 1.19
N VAL A 359 2.12 -18.31 -0.04
CA VAL A 359 0.72 -18.25 -0.46
C VAL A 359 0.46 -19.29 -1.54
N LEU A 360 -0.56 -20.11 -1.37
CA LEU A 360 -1.05 -20.99 -2.42
C LEU A 360 -2.22 -20.33 -3.14
N VAL A 361 -2.11 -20.24 -4.44
CA VAL A 361 -3.03 -19.53 -5.31
C VAL A 361 -3.69 -20.51 -6.28
N ASP A 362 -5.02 -20.48 -6.34
CA ASP A 362 -5.77 -21.10 -7.44
C ASP A 362 -5.95 -20.07 -8.56
N LEU A 363 -5.15 -20.21 -9.62
CA LEU A 363 -5.21 -19.32 -10.79
C LEU A 363 -6.53 -19.45 -11.57
N ASN A 364 -7.30 -20.52 -11.38
CA ASN A 364 -8.53 -20.77 -12.12
C ASN A 364 -9.80 -20.46 -11.34
N LYS A 365 -9.72 -20.34 -10.02
CA LYS A 365 -10.85 -19.98 -9.16
C LYS A 365 -11.43 -18.62 -9.59
N THR A 366 -12.70 -18.63 -9.95
CA THR A 366 -13.43 -17.41 -10.29
C THR A 366 -14.43 -17.11 -9.18
N ALA A 367 -14.36 -15.90 -8.64
CA ALA A 367 -15.28 -15.44 -7.60
C ALA A 367 -15.60 -13.95 -7.78
N GLU A 368 -16.72 -13.54 -7.22
CA GLU A 368 -17.14 -12.14 -7.16
C GLU A 368 -16.58 -11.49 -5.89
N VAL A 369 -16.17 -10.23 -5.99
CA VAL A 369 -15.85 -9.40 -4.84
C VAL A 369 -17.14 -9.10 -4.08
N ASP A 370 -17.42 -9.92 -3.08
CA ASP A 370 -18.61 -9.82 -2.23
C ASP A 370 -18.25 -9.13 -0.90
N PRO A 371 -18.72 -7.89 -0.66
CA PRO A 371 -18.46 -7.18 0.59
C PRO A 371 -18.80 -7.96 1.86
N ALA A 372 -19.83 -8.82 1.82
CA ALA A 372 -20.24 -9.62 2.97
C ALA A 372 -19.22 -10.69 3.38
N LYS A 373 -18.28 -11.04 2.49
CA LYS A 373 -17.23 -12.04 2.72
C LYS A 373 -15.90 -11.41 3.12
N LEU A 374 -15.72 -10.10 2.91
CA LEU A 374 -14.51 -9.40 3.28
C LEU A 374 -14.31 -9.37 4.79
N LYS A 375 -13.07 -9.39 5.23
CA LYS A 375 -12.66 -9.41 6.64
C LYS A 375 -12.40 -8.00 7.18
N THR A 376 -12.16 -7.02 6.29
CA THR A 376 -12.03 -5.61 6.68
C THR A 376 -13.29 -5.12 7.40
N LYS A 377 -13.10 -4.37 8.47
CA LYS A 377 -14.18 -3.88 9.32
C LYS A 377 -15.16 -2.96 8.60
N CYS A 378 -14.68 -2.20 7.62
CA CYS A 378 -15.50 -1.22 6.91
C CYS A 378 -16.63 -1.82 6.06
N GLY A 379 -16.55 -3.13 5.71
CA GLY A 379 -17.64 -3.89 5.10
C GLY A 379 -18.03 -3.48 3.68
N TRP A 380 -17.12 -2.82 2.92
CA TRP A 380 -17.35 -2.45 1.52
C TRP A 380 -16.08 -2.54 0.68
N SER A 381 -16.22 -2.51 -0.63
CA SER A 381 -15.10 -2.44 -1.59
C SER A 381 -15.47 -1.58 -2.79
N SER A 382 -14.50 -0.83 -3.32
CA SER A 382 -14.66 -0.10 -4.58
C SER A 382 -14.76 -1.05 -5.80
N PHE A 383 -14.45 -2.32 -5.59
CA PHE A 383 -14.50 -3.37 -6.60
C PHE A 383 -15.69 -4.34 -6.41
N ALA A 384 -16.64 -4.02 -5.50
CA ALA A 384 -17.80 -4.87 -5.22
C ALA A 384 -18.56 -5.27 -6.49
N GLY A 385 -18.97 -6.53 -6.57
CA GLY A 385 -19.67 -7.11 -7.73
C GLY A 385 -18.76 -7.50 -8.91
N LYS A 386 -17.45 -7.18 -8.87
CA LYS A 386 -16.52 -7.55 -9.92
C LYS A 386 -16.17 -9.02 -9.83
N LYS A 387 -16.36 -9.76 -10.90
CA LYS A 387 -15.90 -11.16 -11.03
C LYS A 387 -14.42 -11.17 -11.40
N LEU A 388 -13.60 -11.82 -10.59
CA LEU A 388 -12.15 -11.91 -10.77
C LEU A 388 -11.73 -13.37 -10.88
N ARG A 389 -10.73 -13.64 -11.71
CA ARG A 389 -10.13 -14.96 -11.90
C ARG A 389 -8.73 -15.01 -11.28
N GLY A 390 -8.52 -15.96 -10.40
CA GLY A 390 -7.31 -16.13 -9.57
C GLY A 390 -7.53 -15.62 -8.15
N TRP A 391 -7.37 -16.53 -7.16
CA TRP A 391 -7.59 -16.21 -5.74
C TRP A 391 -6.60 -16.95 -4.85
N PRO A 392 -6.14 -16.35 -3.75
CA PRO A 392 -5.40 -17.09 -2.73
C PRO A 392 -6.33 -18.12 -2.08
N VAL A 393 -5.77 -19.28 -1.71
CA VAL A 393 -6.48 -20.39 -1.09
C VAL A 393 -5.90 -20.75 0.27
N TYR A 394 -4.58 -20.63 0.42
CA TYR A 394 -3.88 -20.75 1.69
C TYR A 394 -2.89 -19.63 1.85
N THR A 395 -2.80 -19.09 3.05
CA THR A 395 -1.72 -18.20 3.47
C THR A 395 -0.99 -18.83 4.64
N ILE A 396 0.31 -18.99 4.50
CA ILE A 396 1.19 -19.55 5.52
C ILE A 396 2.12 -18.43 5.98
N VAL A 397 2.01 -18.06 7.23
CA VAL A 397 2.81 -16.98 7.84
C VAL A 397 3.37 -17.47 9.17
N ASN A 398 4.68 -17.30 9.36
CA ASN A 398 5.37 -17.63 10.59
C ASN A 398 5.05 -19.07 11.09
N GLY A 399 4.93 -20.02 10.15
CA GLY A 399 4.60 -21.43 10.45
C GLY A 399 3.14 -21.71 10.82
N HIS A 400 2.23 -20.75 10.65
CA HIS A 400 0.79 -20.93 10.81
C HIS A 400 0.11 -20.96 9.45
N CYS A 401 -0.73 -21.98 9.23
CA CYS A 401 -1.47 -22.16 7.99
C CYS A 401 -2.92 -21.69 8.16
N PHE A 402 -3.35 -20.84 7.26
CA PHE A 402 -4.72 -20.33 7.16
C PHE A 402 -5.33 -20.77 5.83
N GLU A 403 -6.39 -21.57 5.89
CA GLU A 403 -7.19 -21.92 4.72
C GLU A 403 -8.24 -20.82 4.49
N LEU A 404 -8.31 -20.33 3.25
CA LEU A 404 -9.12 -19.17 2.87
C LEU A 404 -10.41 -19.65 2.18
N ILE A 405 -11.44 -19.87 2.99
CA ILE A 405 -12.75 -20.39 2.54
C ILE A 405 -13.71 -19.23 2.27
#